data_bbcb7daf2c307b49e160992fcedcef56
#
_entry.id   bbcb7daf2c307b49e160992fcedcef56
#
_cell.length_a   1.000
_cell.length_b   1.000
_cell.length_c   1.000
_cell.angle_alpha   90.00
_cell.angle_beta   90.00
_cell.angle_gamma   90.00
#
_symmetry.space_group_name_H-M   'P 1'
#
loop_
_entity.id
_entity.type
_entity.pdbx_description
1 polymer ?
#
loop_
_entity_poly.entity_id
_entity_poly.type
_entity_poly.pdbx_seq_one_letter_code
_entity_poly.pdbx_strand_id
1 'polypeptide(L)'
;VYLWDMTPKAFADSLGVEQGTSADITAYDGNENTFALYETEETASPMAEAVFALWKYGQSAYVPSVAQMRLLYAARGIINPVIEKCGGDPLPTEADECWYWTSTEVEGQQTVKAWLYSTASGAMQETPKTQAHKVRPIITINN
;
A
#
# COMPACT_ATOMS: atom_id res chain seq x y z
N VAL A 1 -7.41 -4.74 8.10
CA VAL A 1 -7.44 -3.63 7.11
C VAL A 1 -8.15 -2.43 7.73
N TYR A 2 -7.65 -1.24 7.43
CA TYR A 2 -8.31 -0.01 7.85
C TYR A 2 -9.64 0.18 7.14
N LEU A 3 -10.57 0.89 7.80
CA LEU A 3 -11.93 1.06 7.29
C LEU A 3 -12.05 2.10 6.17
N TRP A 4 -11.08 2.99 6.04
CA TRP A 4 -11.11 4.07 5.06
C TRP A 4 -9.79 4.16 4.30
N ASP A 5 -9.88 4.69 3.09
CA ASP A 5 -8.69 5.05 2.33
C ASP A 5 -8.04 6.28 2.94
N MET A 6 -6.72 6.36 2.83
CA MET A 6 -6.03 7.63 3.03
C MET A 6 -6.24 8.50 1.79
N THR A 7 -6.18 9.82 1.97
CA THR A 7 -6.13 10.73 0.82
C THR A 7 -4.94 10.35 -0.06
N PRO A 8 -5.01 10.60 -1.38
CA PRO A 8 -3.91 10.23 -2.27
C PRO A 8 -2.57 10.79 -1.81
N LYS A 9 -1.56 9.93 -1.80
CA LYS A 9 -0.19 10.25 -1.40
C LYS A 9 0.77 9.71 -2.44
N ALA A 10 1.93 10.35 -2.57
CA ALA A 10 2.98 9.83 -3.42
C ALA A 10 3.75 8.73 -2.69
N PHE A 11 4.25 7.77 -3.45
CA PHE A 11 5.18 6.74 -2.96
C PHE A 11 6.50 7.40 -2.53
N ALA A 12 7.00 8.33 -3.32
CA ALA A 12 8.20 9.11 -3.03
C ALA A 12 8.06 10.53 -3.57
N ASP A 13 8.76 11.48 -2.97
CA ASP A 13 8.74 12.88 -3.39
C ASP A 13 9.54 13.12 -4.67
N SER A 14 10.52 12.27 -4.97
CA SER A 14 11.38 12.43 -6.15
C SER A 14 11.73 11.08 -6.75
N LEU A 15 12.13 11.09 -8.01
CA LEU A 15 12.64 9.90 -8.69
C LEU A 15 14.16 9.84 -8.57
N GLY A 16 14.71 8.66 -8.84
CA GLY A 16 16.15 8.45 -8.87
C GLY A 16 16.73 7.77 -7.63
N VAL A 17 15.92 7.47 -6.64
CA VAL A 17 16.38 6.83 -5.39
C VAL A 17 15.71 5.48 -5.22
N GLU A 18 16.53 4.44 -5.06
CA GLU A 18 16.06 3.12 -4.63
C GLU A 18 15.83 3.16 -3.13
N GLN A 19 14.64 2.74 -2.68
CA GLN A 19 14.24 2.92 -1.28
C GLN A 19 14.32 1.64 -0.44
N GLY A 20 14.91 0.59 -0.98
CA GLY A 20 15.25 -0.60 -0.19
C GLY A 20 14.12 -1.57 0.07
N THR A 21 13.01 -1.48 -0.66
CA THR A 21 11.98 -2.52 -0.58
C THR A 21 12.49 -3.79 -1.26
N SER A 22 11.86 -4.94 -0.96
CA SER A 22 12.32 -6.21 -1.54
C SER A 22 12.14 -6.30 -3.05
N ALA A 23 11.24 -5.51 -3.63
CA ALA A 23 10.82 -5.60 -5.04
C ALA A 23 10.31 -7.00 -5.42
N ASP A 24 9.97 -7.82 -4.43
CA ASP A 24 9.47 -9.19 -4.61
C ASP A 24 7.95 -9.19 -4.51
N ILE A 25 7.28 -9.40 -5.65
CA ILE A 25 5.81 -9.37 -5.71
C ILE A 25 5.15 -10.56 -5.02
N THR A 26 5.93 -11.53 -4.53
CA THR A 26 5.42 -12.70 -3.81
C THR A 26 5.60 -12.60 -2.29
N ALA A 27 6.30 -11.58 -1.80
CA ALA A 27 6.62 -11.46 -0.39
C ALA A 27 5.54 -10.72 0.40
N TYR A 28 5.24 -11.21 1.60
CA TYR A 28 4.29 -10.60 2.53
C TYR A 28 5.04 -9.67 3.47
N ASP A 29 5.65 -8.64 2.91
CA ASP A 29 6.62 -7.81 3.62
C ASP A 29 6.29 -6.31 3.62
N GLY A 30 4.99 -5.98 3.60
CA GLY A 30 4.56 -4.58 3.58
C GLY A 30 5.09 -3.74 4.72
N ASN A 31 5.19 -4.33 5.94
CA ASN A 31 5.71 -3.61 7.09
C ASN A 31 7.19 -3.26 6.91
N GLU A 32 7.99 -4.23 6.51
CA GLU A 32 9.43 -4.03 6.26
C GLU A 32 9.65 -3.03 5.12
N ASN A 33 8.86 -3.15 4.05
CA ASN A 33 8.94 -2.22 2.92
C ASN A 33 8.57 -0.80 3.34
N THR A 34 7.49 -0.64 4.10
CA THR A 34 7.06 0.69 4.56
C THR A 34 8.12 1.32 5.46
N PHE A 35 8.75 0.52 6.31
CA PHE A 35 9.84 0.98 7.17
C PHE A 35 11.04 1.42 6.34
N ALA A 36 11.40 0.66 5.30
CA ALA A 36 12.48 1.03 4.39
C ALA A 36 12.20 2.36 3.69
N LEU A 37 10.95 2.57 3.25
CA LEU A 37 10.53 3.84 2.65
C LEU A 37 10.64 4.98 3.65
N TYR A 38 10.22 4.74 4.88
CA TYR A 38 10.25 5.75 5.94
C TYR A 38 11.68 6.15 6.31
N GLU A 39 12.61 5.19 6.30
CA GLU A 39 14.01 5.43 6.68
C GLU A 39 14.86 6.03 5.56
N THR A 40 14.39 6.06 4.33
CA THR A 40 15.18 6.58 3.21
C THR A 40 15.44 8.08 3.39
N GLU A 41 16.71 8.48 3.48
CA GLU A 41 17.08 9.87 3.72
C GLU A 41 17.10 10.71 2.44
N GLU A 42 17.42 10.10 1.29
CA GLU A 42 17.62 10.79 0.02
C GLU A 42 16.31 11.30 -0.61
N THR A 43 15.19 10.71 -0.25
CA THR A 43 13.87 11.15 -0.68
C THR A 43 12.83 10.79 0.39
N ALA A 44 11.85 11.65 0.59
CA ALA A 44 10.78 11.36 1.52
C ALA A 44 9.73 10.45 0.88
N SER A 45 9.05 9.65 1.69
CA SER A 45 7.88 8.87 1.28
C SER A 45 6.64 9.41 1.99
N PRO A 46 5.86 10.28 1.34
CA PRO A 46 4.67 10.84 1.98
C PRO A 46 3.69 9.77 2.46
N MET A 47 3.52 8.69 1.70
CA MET A 47 2.61 7.63 2.13
C MET A 47 3.13 6.86 3.35
N ALA A 48 4.44 6.60 3.44
CA ALA A 48 5.01 5.89 4.59
C ALA A 48 4.93 6.75 5.85
N GLU A 49 5.23 8.03 5.74
CA GLU A 49 5.10 8.97 6.87
C GLU A 49 3.67 9.02 7.39
N ALA A 50 2.70 9.07 6.48
CA ALA A 50 1.29 9.16 6.86
C ALA A 50 0.80 7.88 7.53
N VAL A 51 1.15 6.69 7.02
CA VAL A 51 0.69 5.43 7.61
C VAL A 51 1.35 5.14 8.95
N PHE A 52 2.62 5.48 9.13
CA PHE A 52 3.30 5.26 10.41
C PHE A 52 2.78 6.17 11.52
N ALA A 53 2.05 7.22 11.18
CA ALA A 53 1.35 8.05 12.17
C ALA A 53 0.09 7.36 12.74
N LEU A 54 -0.39 6.29 12.12
CA LEU A 54 -1.57 5.56 12.54
C LEU A 54 -1.19 4.42 13.47
N TRP A 55 -1.72 4.43 14.69
CA TRP A 55 -1.42 3.41 15.70
C TRP A 55 -2.69 2.69 16.13
N LYS A 56 -2.63 1.36 16.15
CA LYS A 56 -3.67 0.49 16.70
C LYS A 56 -2.99 -0.70 17.38
N TYR A 57 -3.52 -1.09 18.52
CA TYR A 57 -3.03 -2.28 19.26
C TYR A 57 -1.51 -2.27 19.50
N GLY A 58 -0.95 -1.07 19.73
CA GLY A 58 0.47 -0.93 20.01
C GLY A 58 1.38 -1.03 18.79
N GLN A 59 0.82 -0.98 17.59
CA GLN A 59 1.56 -1.07 16.33
C GLN A 59 1.19 0.06 15.40
N SER A 60 2.13 0.49 14.56
CA SER A 60 1.81 1.36 13.45
C SER A 60 1.21 0.56 12.31
N ALA A 61 0.35 1.23 11.52
CA ALA A 61 -0.11 0.68 10.26
C ALA A 61 1.03 0.68 9.23
N TYR A 62 0.84 -0.04 8.14
CA TYR A 62 1.80 -0.02 7.04
C TYR A 62 1.08 -0.17 5.69
N VAL A 63 1.81 0.07 4.61
CA VAL A 63 1.28 -0.07 3.25
C VAL A 63 1.44 -1.54 2.85
N PRO A 64 0.37 -2.21 2.38
CA PRO A 64 0.49 -3.60 1.95
C PRO A 64 1.48 -3.78 0.81
N SER A 65 2.19 -4.91 0.81
CA SER A 65 2.96 -5.33 -0.35
C SER A 65 2.01 -5.83 -1.46
N VAL A 66 2.56 -6.08 -2.66
CA VAL A 66 1.75 -6.65 -3.75
C VAL A 66 1.08 -7.96 -3.32
N ALA A 67 1.81 -8.86 -2.67
CA ALA A 67 1.25 -10.14 -2.21
C ALA A 67 0.13 -9.94 -1.19
N GLN A 68 0.28 -8.98 -0.29
CA GLN A 68 -0.75 -8.66 0.70
C GLN A 68 -1.99 -8.03 0.06
N MET A 69 -1.81 -7.15 -0.94
CA MET A 69 -2.93 -6.61 -1.70
C MET A 69 -3.67 -7.72 -2.46
N ARG A 70 -2.94 -8.71 -2.94
CA ARG A 70 -3.54 -9.87 -3.60
C ARG A 70 -4.43 -10.67 -2.65
N LEU A 71 -4.01 -10.81 -1.38
CA LEU A 71 -4.86 -11.42 -0.34
C LEU A 71 -6.11 -10.61 -0.08
N LEU A 72 -5.99 -9.28 0.03
CA LEU A 72 -7.15 -8.41 0.24
C LEU A 72 -8.12 -8.52 -0.93
N TYR A 73 -7.59 -8.52 -2.16
CA TYR A 73 -8.40 -8.68 -3.35
C TYR A 73 -9.18 -10.00 -3.33
N ALA A 74 -8.49 -11.11 -3.03
CA ALA A 74 -9.12 -12.43 -2.99
C ALA A 74 -10.20 -12.52 -1.89
N ALA A 75 -10.03 -11.81 -0.78
CA ALA A 75 -10.92 -11.85 0.36
C ALA A 75 -12.00 -10.76 0.35
N ARG A 76 -12.13 -9.96 -0.71
CA ARG A 76 -13.08 -8.84 -0.76
C ARG A 76 -14.50 -9.22 -0.37
N GLY A 77 -14.97 -10.38 -0.87
CA GLY A 77 -16.33 -10.82 -0.62
C GLY A 77 -16.62 -11.12 0.86
N ILE A 78 -15.58 -11.38 1.63
CA ILE A 78 -15.68 -11.62 3.09
C ILE A 78 -15.44 -10.32 3.85
N ILE A 79 -14.46 -9.54 3.42
CA ILE A 79 -14.01 -8.32 4.13
C ILE A 79 -15.01 -7.18 3.97
N ASN A 80 -15.48 -6.93 2.75
CA ASN A 80 -16.30 -5.75 2.46
C ASN A 80 -17.59 -5.68 3.28
N PRO A 81 -18.36 -6.79 3.46
CA PRO A 81 -19.53 -6.71 4.34
C PRO A 81 -19.21 -6.34 5.78
N VAL A 82 -18.04 -6.76 6.30
CA VAL A 82 -17.62 -6.41 7.65
C VAL A 82 -17.23 -4.93 7.72
N ILE A 83 -16.52 -4.43 6.72
CA ILE A 83 -16.16 -3.00 6.64
C ILE A 83 -17.43 -2.15 6.65
N GLU A 84 -18.44 -2.51 5.85
CA GLU A 84 -19.72 -1.81 5.81
C GLU A 84 -20.42 -1.80 7.17
N LYS A 85 -20.45 -2.94 7.85
CA LYS A 85 -21.03 -3.04 9.19
C LYS A 85 -20.34 -2.15 10.21
N CYS A 86 -19.04 -1.94 10.04
CA CYS A 86 -18.25 -1.05 10.90
C CYS A 86 -18.34 0.42 10.49
N GLY A 87 -19.13 0.75 9.47
CA GLY A 87 -19.30 2.12 9.01
C GLY A 87 -18.18 2.64 8.13
N GLY A 88 -17.35 1.75 7.60
CA GLY A 88 -16.22 2.11 6.74
C GLY A 88 -16.58 2.04 5.26
N ASP A 89 -15.59 2.35 4.42
CA ASP A 89 -15.71 2.29 2.98
C ASP A 89 -15.18 0.94 2.48
N PRO A 90 -16.01 0.12 1.83
CA PRO A 90 -15.53 -1.16 1.29
C PRO A 90 -14.47 -0.94 0.20
N LEU A 91 -13.63 -1.95 -0.01
CA LEU A 91 -12.66 -1.93 -1.11
C LEU A 91 -13.44 -1.87 -2.44
N PRO A 92 -13.08 -0.95 -3.34
CA PRO A 92 -13.79 -0.81 -4.61
C PRO A 92 -13.82 -2.11 -5.41
N THR A 93 -14.99 -2.40 -6.02
CA THR A 93 -15.19 -3.57 -6.88
C THR A 93 -15.42 -3.16 -8.33
N GLU A 94 -15.56 -1.85 -8.58
CA GLU A 94 -15.77 -1.29 -9.91
C GLU A 94 -14.46 -0.67 -10.42
N ALA A 95 -14.39 -0.42 -11.74
CA ALA A 95 -13.17 0.03 -12.39
C ALA A 95 -12.70 1.42 -11.96
N ASP A 96 -13.63 2.28 -11.50
CA ASP A 96 -13.29 3.62 -11.08
C ASP A 96 -12.72 3.65 -9.67
N GLU A 97 -11.61 4.41 -9.49
CA GLU A 97 -11.00 4.66 -8.20
C GLU A 97 -10.53 3.39 -7.45
N CYS A 98 -10.22 2.34 -8.19
CA CYS A 98 -9.84 1.04 -7.63
C CYS A 98 -8.33 0.86 -7.44
N TRP A 99 -7.51 1.83 -7.81
CA TRP A 99 -6.06 1.70 -7.82
C TRP A 99 -5.45 2.20 -6.52
N TYR A 100 -4.61 1.34 -5.93
CA TYR A 100 -3.94 1.60 -4.65
C TYR A 100 -2.43 1.41 -4.80
N TRP A 101 -1.67 2.28 -4.13
CA TRP A 101 -0.24 2.01 -3.96
C TRP A 101 -0.03 0.73 -3.18
N THR A 102 0.94 -0.06 -3.62
CA THR A 102 1.57 -1.08 -2.78
C THR A 102 2.88 -0.52 -2.24
N SER A 103 3.52 -1.24 -1.32
CA SER A 103 4.84 -0.84 -0.82
C SER A 103 5.99 -1.50 -1.60
N THR A 104 5.70 -2.15 -2.71
CA THR A 104 6.68 -2.91 -3.50
C THR A 104 7.15 -2.09 -4.70
N GLU A 105 8.45 -1.82 -4.77
CA GLU A 105 9.06 -1.18 -5.95
C GLU A 105 9.13 -2.19 -7.10
N VAL A 106 9.23 -1.68 -8.34
CA VAL A 106 9.35 -2.53 -9.52
C VAL A 106 10.79 -3.01 -9.67
N GLU A 107 11.01 -4.32 -9.68
CA GLU A 107 12.33 -4.90 -9.84
C GLU A 107 12.99 -4.42 -11.15
N GLY A 108 14.22 -3.97 -11.06
CA GLY A 108 14.94 -3.40 -12.19
C GLY A 108 14.63 -1.94 -12.45
N GLN A 109 13.60 -1.36 -11.78
CA GLN A 109 13.20 0.03 -11.94
C GLN A 109 12.91 0.70 -10.59
N GLN A 110 13.58 0.25 -9.53
CA GLN A 110 13.34 0.70 -8.15
C GLN A 110 13.54 2.20 -7.97
N THR A 111 14.36 2.83 -8.82
CA THR A 111 14.62 4.27 -8.73
C THR A 111 13.48 5.12 -9.27
N VAL A 112 12.56 4.55 -10.05
CA VAL A 112 11.54 5.34 -10.77
C VAL A 112 10.12 4.83 -10.61
N LYS A 113 9.90 3.53 -10.41
CA LYS A 113 8.56 2.94 -10.42
C LYS A 113 8.27 2.03 -9.24
N ALA A 114 7.00 2.00 -8.85
CA ALA A 114 6.46 1.05 -7.88
C ALA A 114 5.12 0.53 -8.41
N TRP A 115 4.59 -0.50 -7.75
CA TRP A 115 3.37 -1.16 -8.22
C TRP A 115 2.11 -0.54 -7.63
N LEU A 116 1.13 -0.26 -8.50
CA LEU A 116 -0.27 -0.10 -8.12
C LEU A 116 -0.97 -1.44 -8.23
N TYR A 117 -2.01 -1.61 -7.44
CA TYR A 117 -2.85 -2.81 -7.47
C TYR A 117 -4.31 -2.42 -7.54
N SER A 118 -5.08 -3.08 -8.42
CA SER A 118 -6.50 -2.82 -8.59
C SER A 118 -7.33 -3.75 -7.70
N THR A 119 -8.16 -3.18 -6.83
CA THR A 119 -9.10 -3.97 -6.02
C THR A 119 -10.32 -4.40 -6.83
N ALA A 120 -10.51 -3.87 -8.04
CA ALA A 120 -11.62 -4.26 -8.92
C ALA A 120 -11.29 -5.51 -9.73
N SER A 121 -10.06 -5.62 -10.26
CA SER A 121 -9.70 -6.68 -11.20
C SER A 121 -8.50 -7.53 -10.79
N GLY A 122 -7.75 -7.12 -9.76
CA GLY A 122 -6.49 -7.78 -9.40
C GLY A 122 -5.34 -7.45 -10.33
N ALA A 123 -5.50 -6.49 -11.24
CA ALA A 123 -4.44 -6.07 -12.15
C ALA A 123 -3.38 -5.25 -11.42
N MET A 124 -2.16 -5.30 -11.93
CA MET A 124 -1.04 -4.52 -11.42
C MET A 124 -0.60 -3.54 -12.49
N GLN A 125 -0.08 -2.38 -12.06
CA GLN A 125 0.41 -1.36 -12.98
C GLN A 125 1.70 -0.74 -12.46
N GLU A 126 2.75 -0.75 -13.28
CA GLU A 126 3.97 -0.03 -12.99
C GLU A 126 3.70 1.47 -13.09
N THR A 127 4.08 2.22 -12.07
CA THR A 127 3.68 3.63 -11.96
C THR A 127 4.82 4.47 -11.41
N PRO A 128 5.08 5.65 -11.97
CA PRO A 128 6.07 6.57 -11.41
C PRO A 128 5.78 6.87 -9.94
N LYS A 129 6.81 6.78 -9.11
CA LYS A 129 6.70 6.89 -7.65
C LYS A 129 6.21 8.25 -7.17
N THR A 130 6.31 9.28 -8.00
CA THR A 130 5.89 10.64 -7.63
C THR A 130 4.40 10.92 -7.85
N GLN A 131 3.67 9.99 -8.46
CA GLN A 131 2.21 10.15 -8.61
C GLN A 131 1.50 9.89 -7.29
N ALA A 132 0.43 10.65 -7.04
CA ALA A 132 -0.39 10.45 -5.85
C ALA A 132 -1.50 9.44 -6.12
N HIS A 133 -1.62 8.43 -5.27
CA HIS A 133 -2.68 7.42 -5.35
C HIS A 133 -3.15 7.07 -3.94
N LYS A 134 -4.31 6.44 -3.87
CA LYS A 134 -4.90 6.01 -2.59
C LYS A 134 -4.05 4.94 -1.93
N VAL A 135 -4.13 4.89 -0.61
CA VAL A 135 -3.50 3.87 0.22
C VAL A 135 -4.57 3.34 1.18
N ARG A 136 -4.69 2.03 1.28
CA ARG A 136 -5.50 1.39 2.31
C ARG A 136 -4.56 0.73 3.30
N PRO A 137 -4.34 1.33 4.47
CA PRO A 137 -3.42 0.79 5.46
C PRO A 137 -3.89 -0.54 6.04
N ILE A 138 -2.93 -1.37 6.44
CA ILE A 138 -3.20 -2.60 7.19
C ILE A 138 -2.30 -2.65 8.41
N ILE A 139 -2.67 -3.52 9.35
CA ILE A 139 -1.82 -3.88 10.49
C ILE A 139 -1.76 -5.40 10.58
N THR A 140 -0.70 -5.90 11.21
CA THR A 140 -0.59 -7.32 11.54
C THR A 140 -0.88 -7.48 13.03
N ILE A 141 -1.82 -8.35 13.38
CA ILE A 141 -2.14 -8.65 14.76
C ILE A 141 -1.43 -9.94 15.15
N ASN A 142 -0.55 -9.85 16.13
CA ASN A 142 0.18 -11.01 16.65
C ASN A 142 -0.51 -11.50 17.91
N ASN A 143 -0.79 -12.81 17.95
CA ASN A 143 -1.38 -13.46 19.10
C ASN A 143 -0.32 -14.11 19.97
#